data_27c84273a301d09ab9ce59d452fd803d
#
_entry.id   27c84273a301d09ab9ce59d452fd803d
#
_cell.length_a   1.000
_cell.length_b   1.000
_cell.length_c   1.000
_cell.angle_alpha   90.00
_cell.angle_beta   90.00
_cell.angle_gamma   90.00
#
_symmetry.space_group_name_H-M   'P 1'
#
loop_
_entity.id
_entity.type
_entity.pdbx_description
1 polymer ?
#
loop_
_entity_poly.entity_id
_entity_poly.type
_entity_poly.pdbx_seq_one_letter_code
_entity_poly.pdbx_strand_id
1 'polypeptide(L)'
;MQGELVLRPPPTPPHPGPINSSRAGAGAGASGWSSKGVRARAREPERRAPDREPSDMSDPEMGWVPEPPTMTLGASRVELRVSCHGLLDRDTLTKPHPCVLLKLYSDEQWVEVERTEVLRSCSSPVFSRVLALEYFFEEKQPLQFHVFDAEDGATSPRNDTFLGSTECTLGQIVSQTKVTKPLLLKNGKTAGKSTITIVAEEVSGTNDYVQLTFRAYKLDNKDLFSKSDPFMEIYKTNGDQSDQLVWRTEVVKNNLNPSWEPFRLSLHSLCSCDVHRPLKFLVYDYDSSGKHDFIGEFTSTFQEMQEGTASPGQEMQWDCINPKYRDKKKNYKSSGTVVLAQCTVEKVHTFLDYIMGGCQISFTVAIDFTASNGDPRSSQSLHCLSPRQPNHYLQALRAVGGICQDYDSDKRFPAFGFGARIPPNFEVSHDFAINFDPENPECEEISGVIASYRRCLPQIQLYGPTNVAPIINRVAEPAQREQSTGQATKYSVLLVLTDGVVSDMAETRTAIVRASRLPMSIIIVGVGNADFSDMRLLDGDDGPLRCPRGVPAARDIVQFVPFRDFKDAAPSALAKCVLAEVPRQVVEYYASQGISPGAPRPCTLATTPSPSP
;
A
#
# COMPACT_ATOMS: atom_id res chain seq x y z
N MET A 1 29.66 48.11 -36.43
CA MET A 1 30.90 47.45 -36.03
C MET A 1 30.50 46.26 -35.17
N GLN A 2 30.65 45.10 -35.78
CA GLN A 2 30.38 43.79 -35.19
C GLN A 2 31.54 43.41 -34.28
N GLY A 3 31.25 42.79 -33.15
CA GLY A 3 32.23 42.17 -32.27
C GLY A 3 31.64 40.85 -31.76
N GLU A 4 31.94 39.76 -32.47
CA GLU A 4 31.68 38.38 -32.04
C GLU A 4 32.57 38.01 -30.87
N LEU A 5 31.99 37.55 -29.77
CA LEU A 5 32.72 36.89 -28.69
C LEU A 5 32.53 35.38 -28.83
N VAL A 6 33.59 34.72 -29.24
CA VAL A 6 33.73 33.27 -29.30
C VAL A 6 34.03 32.74 -27.89
N LEU A 7 33.12 31.99 -27.30
CA LEU A 7 33.31 31.24 -26.05
C LEU A 7 33.91 29.85 -26.35
N ARG A 8 35.05 29.56 -25.75
CA ARG A 8 35.71 28.24 -25.75
C ARG A 8 35.07 27.33 -24.71
N PRO A 9 34.95 26.02 -24.98
CA PRO A 9 34.43 25.05 -23.99
C PRO A 9 35.49 24.71 -22.91
N PRO A 10 35.03 24.29 -21.70
CA PRO A 10 35.91 23.92 -20.58
C PRO A 10 36.55 22.54 -20.78
N PRO A 11 37.71 22.27 -20.11
CA PRO A 11 38.45 21.02 -20.26
C PRO A 11 37.84 19.86 -19.46
N THR A 12 37.95 18.66 -20.09
CA THR A 12 37.57 17.36 -19.53
C THR A 12 38.48 16.91 -18.38
N PRO A 13 38.00 16.23 -17.35
CA PRO A 13 38.83 15.64 -16.30
C PRO A 13 39.48 14.33 -16.71
N PRO A 14 40.64 13.94 -16.10
CA PRO A 14 41.44 12.78 -16.52
C PRO A 14 40.91 11.47 -15.95
N HIS A 15 41.03 10.40 -16.72
CA HIS A 15 40.76 9.01 -16.36
C HIS A 15 41.78 8.45 -15.35
N PRO A 16 41.36 7.57 -14.42
CA PRO A 16 42.29 6.81 -13.57
C PRO A 16 42.84 5.59 -14.30
N GLY A 17 44.16 5.42 -14.26
CA GLY A 17 44.88 4.26 -14.75
C GLY A 17 44.97 3.12 -13.71
N PRO A 18 45.44 1.91 -14.13
CA PRO A 18 45.24 0.67 -13.40
C PRO A 18 46.27 0.43 -12.27
N ILE A 19 45.81 -0.18 -11.19
CA ILE A 19 46.64 -0.60 -10.06
C ILE A 19 47.24 -1.97 -10.35
N ASN A 20 48.58 -2.03 -10.31
CA ASN A 20 49.36 -3.25 -10.41
C ASN A 20 49.87 -3.69 -9.02
N SER A 21 49.71 -4.97 -8.73
CA SER A 21 50.19 -5.68 -7.55
C SER A 21 51.67 -6.03 -7.65
N SER A 22 52.48 -5.87 -6.58
CA SER A 22 53.55 -6.83 -6.23
C SER A 22 54.21 -6.54 -4.88
N ARG A 23 54.13 -7.51 -4.05
CA ARG A 23 55.09 -8.20 -3.13
C ARG A 23 56.29 -7.47 -2.54
N ALA A 24 56.40 -7.74 -1.21
CA ALA A 24 57.52 -8.29 -0.43
C ALA A 24 58.57 -7.34 0.18
N GLY A 25 58.84 -7.59 1.45
CA GLY A 25 60.17 -7.40 2.04
C GLY A 25 60.24 -6.92 3.49
N ALA A 26 60.33 -7.82 4.39
CA ALA A 26 61.13 -8.04 5.59
C ALA A 26 61.93 -6.89 6.27
N GLY A 27 61.96 -6.95 7.63
CA GLY A 27 63.02 -6.37 8.49
C GLY A 27 62.49 -5.83 9.81
N ALA A 28 62.47 -6.54 10.86
CA ALA A 28 63.37 -6.85 11.95
C ALA A 28 63.65 -5.70 12.96
N GLY A 29 63.50 -6.00 14.27
CA GLY A 29 64.08 -5.25 15.39
C GLY A 29 63.09 -5.11 16.54
N ALA A 30 62.99 -5.94 17.47
CA ALA A 30 63.73 -6.43 18.64
C ALA A 30 63.69 -5.48 19.86
N SER A 31 63.22 -5.99 20.92
CA SER A 31 63.53 -5.91 22.37
C SER A 31 62.26 -5.80 23.22
N GLY A 32 61.96 -6.55 24.21
CA GLY A 32 62.73 -7.48 25.05
C GLY A 32 62.18 -7.42 26.44
N TRP A 33 62.27 -8.61 27.12
CA TRP A 33 62.13 -8.90 28.56
C TRP A 33 60.75 -9.36 29.03
N SER A 34 60.58 -10.68 29.26
CA SER A 34 61.01 -11.56 30.37
C SER A 34 60.21 -11.30 31.65
N SER A 35 59.56 -12.27 32.29
CA SER A 35 60.01 -13.52 32.83
C SER A 35 58.89 -14.37 33.45
N LYS A 36 59.02 -15.70 33.28
CA LYS A 36 58.89 -16.78 34.26
C LYS A 36 57.60 -16.88 35.09
N GLY A 37 56.97 -17.99 35.28
CA GLY A 37 57.42 -19.35 35.26
C GLY A 37 56.34 -20.31 35.79
N VAL A 38 56.54 -21.56 35.40
CA VAL A 38 56.42 -22.80 36.18
C VAL A 38 55.08 -23.51 36.36
N ARG A 39 54.98 -24.59 35.61
CA ARG A 39 54.44 -25.96 35.82
C ARG A 39 53.59 -26.25 37.06
N ALA A 40 52.49 -27.01 36.88
CA ALA A 40 52.43 -28.41 37.31
C ALA A 40 51.12 -29.10 36.81
N ARG A 41 51.31 -30.36 36.42
CA ARG A 41 50.29 -31.38 36.09
C ARG A 41 49.64 -31.90 37.38
N ALA A 42 48.35 -32.26 37.35
CA ALA A 42 47.82 -33.42 38.08
C ALA A 42 46.50 -33.91 37.43
N ARG A 43 46.36 -35.20 37.44
CA ARG A 43 45.47 -36.16 36.83
C ARG A 43 44.05 -36.10 37.41
N GLU A 44 43.08 -36.58 36.54
CA GLU A 44 41.74 -37.08 36.87
C GLU A 44 41.66 -37.99 38.11
N PRO A 45 40.42 -38.09 38.69
CA PRO A 45 39.72 -39.35 38.47
C PRO A 45 38.22 -39.19 38.16
N GLU A 46 37.80 -40.18 37.38
CA GLU A 46 36.44 -40.55 37.05
C GLU A 46 35.49 -40.61 38.25
N ARG A 47 34.27 -40.08 38.11
CA ARG A 47 33.09 -40.54 38.87
C ARG A 47 31.94 -40.77 37.96
N ARG A 48 31.40 -41.99 37.99
CA ARG A 48 30.21 -42.51 37.35
C ARG A 48 28.99 -41.62 37.59
N ALA A 49 28.20 -41.40 36.53
CA ALA A 49 26.85 -40.87 36.55
C ALA A 49 25.86 -41.97 37.00
N PRO A 50 24.77 -41.63 37.69
CA PRO A 50 23.63 -42.52 37.85
C PRO A 50 22.71 -42.40 36.63
N ASP A 51 22.15 -43.53 36.23
CA ASP A 51 21.15 -43.72 35.21
C ASP A 51 19.98 -42.75 35.37
N ARG A 52 19.69 -41.96 34.33
CA ARG A 52 18.42 -41.29 34.15
C ARG A 52 17.75 -41.93 32.95
N GLU A 53 16.54 -42.42 33.19
CA GLU A 53 15.57 -42.86 32.21
C GLU A 53 15.41 -41.83 31.07
N PRO A 54 15.11 -42.26 29.82
CA PRO A 54 14.86 -41.35 28.72
C PRO A 54 13.53 -40.63 28.96
N SER A 55 13.59 -39.36 29.35
CA SER A 55 12.45 -38.47 29.29
C SER A 55 12.08 -38.26 27.83
N ASP A 56 10.86 -38.58 27.54
CA ASP A 56 10.07 -38.29 26.37
C ASP A 56 10.35 -36.84 25.88
N MET A 57 11.25 -36.70 24.90
CA MET A 57 11.34 -35.50 24.09
C MET A 57 10.34 -35.68 22.94
N SER A 58 9.11 -35.33 23.20
CA SER A 58 8.16 -34.97 22.13
C SER A 58 8.78 -33.80 21.38
N ASP A 59 9.25 -34.06 20.15
CA ASP A 59 9.50 -33.03 19.16
C ASP A 59 8.24 -32.19 19.03
N PRO A 60 8.32 -30.85 19.13
CA PRO A 60 7.19 -30.01 18.77
C PRO A 60 7.01 -30.19 17.26
N GLU A 61 5.94 -30.86 16.86
CA GLU A 61 5.43 -30.80 15.50
C GLU A 61 5.26 -29.32 15.16
N MET A 62 6.24 -28.74 14.45
CA MET A 62 6.06 -27.46 13.79
C MET A 62 5.01 -27.67 12.71
N GLY A 63 3.76 -27.51 13.11
CA GLY A 63 2.72 -27.19 12.16
C GLY A 63 3.21 -25.95 11.41
N TRP A 64 3.38 -26.09 10.10
CA TRP A 64 3.60 -24.94 9.22
C TRP A 64 2.39 -24.02 9.35
N VAL A 65 2.49 -23.04 10.24
CA VAL A 65 1.59 -21.89 10.27
C VAL A 65 2.11 -21.00 9.15
N PRO A 66 1.35 -20.83 8.06
CA PRO A 66 1.71 -19.82 7.08
C PRO A 66 1.74 -18.51 7.86
N GLU A 67 2.87 -17.82 7.86
CA GLU A 67 2.89 -16.40 8.22
C GLU A 67 1.73 -15.73 7.53
N PRO A 68 0.95 -14.89 8.23
CA PRO A 68 -0.06 -14.08 7.56
C PRO A 68 0.70 -13.44 6.40
N PRO A 69 0.17 -13.52 5.16
CA PRO A 69 0.87 -13.00 4.01
C PRO A 69 1.23 -11.56 4.38
N THR A 70 2.52 -11.29 4.51
CA THR A 70 3.04 -9.94 4.45
C THR A 70 2.41 -9.41 3.17
N MET A 71 1.40 -8.53 3.32
CA MET A 71 0.87 -7.79 2.20
C MET A 71 2.09 -7.09 1.61
N THR A 72 2.69 -7.68 0.58
CA THR A 72 3.48 -6.89 -0.33
C THR A 72 2.51 -5.81 -0.77
N LEU A 73 2.76 -4.58 -0.35
CA LEU A 73 2.14 -3.40 -0.91
C LEU A 73 2.44 -3.44 -2.41
N GLY A 74 1.68 -4.26 -3.13
CA GLY A 74 1.73 -4.36 -4.57
C GLY A 74 1.08 -3.10 -5.11
N ALA A 75 1.71 -2.48 -6.07
CA ALA A 75 1.10 -1.44 -6.86
C ALA A 75 -0.29 -1.93 -7.32
N SER A 76 -1.35 -1.17 -7.01
CA SER A 76 -2.66 -1.44 -7.58
C SER A 76 -2.62 -1.09 -9.06
N ARG A 77 -3.23 -1.91 -9.91
CA ARG A 77 -3.36 -1.63 -11.33
C ARG A 77 -4.69 -0.95 -11.61
N VAL A 78 -4.63 0.18 -12.30
CA VAL A 78 -5.81 0.98 -12.66
C VAL A 78 -5.95 1.02 -14.19
N GLU A 79 -7.17 0.79 -14.68
CA GLU A 79 -7.56 0.96 -16.07
C GLU A 79 -8.34 2.26 -16.23
N LEU A 80 -7.91 3.09 -17.19
CA LEU A 80 -8.56 4.34 -17.53
C LEU A 80 -9.35 4.17 -18.82
N ARG A 81 -10.68 4.40 -18.75
CA ARG A 81 -11.57 4.49 -19.90
C ARG A 81 -11.76 5.94 -20.30
N VAL A 82 -11.58 6.22 -21.57
CA VAL A 82 -11.56 7.60 -22.07
C VAL A 82 -12.67 7.82 -23.08
N SER A 83 -13.28 9.01 -23.04
CA SER A 83 -14.22 9.49 -24.05
C SER A 83 -14.04 10.99 -24.25
N CYS A 84 -14.34 11.49 -25.44
CA CYS A 84 -14.35 12.92 -25.71
C CYS A 84 -15.74 13.36 -26.18
N HIS A 85 -16.03 14.64 -26.00
CA HIS A 85 -17.29 15.22 -26.47
C HIS A 85 -17.04 16.56 -27.14
N GLY A 86 -17.71 16.78 -28.27
CA GLY A 86 -17.72 18.06 -29.01
C GLY A 86 -16.32 18.45 -29.53
N LEU A 87 -15.54 17.47 -30.02
CA LEU A 87 -14.27 17.77 -30.68
C LEU A 87 -14.49 18.68 -31.89
N LEU A 88 -13.55 19.62 -32.06
CA LEU A 88 -13.63 20.56 -33.19
C LEU A 88 -13.43 19.83 -34.50
N ASP A 89 -14.29 20.11 -35.46
CA ASP A 89 -14.14 19.63 -36.83
C ASP A 89 -12.94 20.32 -37.49
N ARG A 90 -12.22 19.58 -38.33
CA ARG A 90 -11.06 20.06 -39.06
C ARG A 90 -11.44 21.10 -40.09
N ASP A 91 -12.55 20.83 -40.77
CA ASP A 91 -13.18 21.68 -41.80
C ASP A 91 -14.69 21.65 -41.62
N THR A 92 -15.40 22.56 -42.30
CA THR A 92 -16.87 22.62 -42.29
C THR A 92 -17.55 21.36 -42.83
N LEU A 93 -16.82 20.43 -43.42
CA LEU A 93 -17.34 19.25 -44.13
C LEU A 93 -16.83 17.91 -43.57
N THR A 94 -15.73 17.89 -42.79
CA THR A 94 -15.10 16.63 -42.33
C THR A 94 -14.97 16.56 -40.82
N LYS A 95 -15.52 15.50 -40.24
CA LYS A 95 -15.34 15.19 -38.81
C LYS A 95 -13.93 14.61 -38.56
N PRO A 96 -13.35 14.84 -37.36
CA PRO A 96 -12.02 14.33 -37.03
C PRO A 96 -12.00 12.81 -36.91
N HIS A 97 -10.81 12.23 -37.03
CA HIS A 97 -10.47 10.83 -36.72
C HIS A 97 -9.68 10.77 -35.40
N PRO A 98 -10.37 10.94 -34.23
CA PRO A 98 -9.69 11.15 -32.98
C PRO A 98 -8.99 9.91 -32.45
N CYS A 99 -7.83 10.14 -31.83
CA CYS A 99 -7.17 9.23 -30.90
C CYS A 99 -6.64 10.01 -29.68
N VAL A 100 -6.49 9.32 -28.55
CA VAL A 100 -5.96 9.89 -27.31
C VAL A 100 -4.64 9.23 -26.98
N LEU A 101 -3.63 10.06 -26.73
CA LEU A 101 -2.30 9.68 -26.28
C LEU A 101 -2.16 10.02 -24.80
N LEU A 102 -1.85 9.03 -23.97
CA LEU A 102 -1.54 9.18 -22.55
C LEU A 102 -0.04 9.34 -22.34
N LYS A 103 0.33 10.38 -21.60
CA LYS A 103 1.70 10.59 -21.10
C LYS A 103 1.71 10.65 -19.59
N LEU A 104 2.76 10.10 -19.01
CA LEU A 104 3.11 10.18 -17.59
C LEU A 104 4.34 11.07 -17.43
N TYR A 105 4.34 11.95 -16.42
CA TYR A 105 5.52 12.72 -16.04
C TYR A 105 6.42 11.90 -15.13
N SER A 106 7.58 11.49 -15.64
CA SER A 106 8.59 10.73 -14.91
C SER A 106 9.98 11.25 -15.29
N ASP A 107 10.92 11.26 -14.33
CA ASP A 107 12.31 11.67 -14.53
C ASP A 107 12.44 13.04 -15.23
N GLU A 108 11.65 14.02 -14.75
CA GLU A 108 11.60 15.40 -15.25
C GLU A 108 11.15 15.55 -16.71
N GLN A 109 10.52 14.53 -17.29
CA GLN A 109 10.03 14.57 -18.66
C GLN A 109 8.69 13.84 -18.83
N TRP A 110 7.97 14.22 -19.90
CA TRP A 110 6.73 13.56 -20.30
C TRP A 110 7.03 12.35 -21.19
N VAL A 111 6.72 11.16 -20.69
CA VAL A 111 6.89 9.89 -21.39
C VAL A 111 5.55 9.39 -21.91
N GLU A 112 5.49 8.99 -23.17
CA GLU A 112 4.30 8.32 -23.72
C GLU A 112 4.16 6.93 -23.09
N VAL A 113 2.96 6.65 -22.53
CA VAL A 113 2.67 5.37 -21.90
C VAL A 113 1.84 4.50 -22.84
N GLU A 114 0.74 5.03 -23.35
CA GLU A 114 -0.22 4.26 -24.15
C GLU A 114 -1.09 5.15 -25.04
N ARG A 115 -1.80 4.52 -26.01
CA ARG A 115 -2.73 5.20 -26.93
C ARG A 115 -4.03 4.41 -27.06
N THR A 116 -5.11 5.14 -27.33
CA THR A 116 -6.37 4.55 -27.79
C THR A 116 -6.29 4.16 -29.27
N GLU A 117 -7.29 3.44 -29.72
CA GLU A 117 -7.58 3.27 -31.17
C GLU A 117 -8.00 4.59 -31.83
N VAL A 118 -7.92 4.63 -33.15
CA VAL A 118 -8.42 5.75 -33.96
C VAL A 118 -9.88 5.50 -34.35
N LEU A 119 -10.79 6.39 -33.99
CA LEU A 119 -12.20 6.32 -34.37
C LEU A 119 -12.47 7.25 -35.55
N ARG A 120 -12.95 6.70 -36.68
CA ARG A 120 -13.15 7.48 -37.90
C ARG A 120 -14.41 8.37 -37.84
N SER A 121 -14.29 9.61 -38.35
CA SER A 121 -15.39 10.57 -38.54
C SER A 121 -16.25 10.76 -37.29
N CYS A 122 -15.63 10.94 -36.11
CA CYS A 122 -16.32 11.00 -34.83
C CYS A 122 -15.92 12.24 -34.01
N SER A 123 -16.87 13.16 -33.79
CA SER A 123 -16.63 14.33 -32.92
C SER A 123 -16.94 14.09 -31.44
N SER A 124 -17.48 12.92 -31.08
CA SER A 124 -17.74 12.51 -29.69
C SER A 124 -17.38 11.03 -29.48
N PRO A 125 -16.07 10.67 -29.55
CA PRO A 125 -15.61 9.29 -29.46
C PRO A 125 -15.74 8.72 -28.05
N VAL A 126 -16.12 7.44 -27.97
CA VAL A 126 -15.98 6.59 -26.78
C VAL A 126 -15.01 5.48 -27.17
N PHE A 127 -13.82 5.48 -26.54
CA PHE A 127 -12.78 4.53 -26.90
C PHE A 127 -13.00 3.20 -26.19
N SER A 128 -12.77 2.09 -26.89
CA SER A 128 -12.88 0.74 -26.33
C SER A 128 -11.60 0.28 -25.67
N ARG A 129 -10.45 0.77 -26.17
CA ARG A 129 -9.14 0.46 -25.59
C ARG A 129 -8.99 1.19 -24.26
N VAL A 130 -8.68 0.44 -23.21
CA VAL A 130 -8.37 0.95 -21.88
C VAL A 130 -6.88 1.31 -21.80
N LEU A 131 -6.56 2.35 -21.02
CA LEU A 131 -5.20 2.78 -20.77
C LEU A 131 -4.82 2.33 -19.35
N ALA A 132 -3.85 1.41 -19.22
CA ALA A 132 -3.51 0.78 -17.95
C ALA A 132 -2.28 1.42 -17.30
N LEU A 133 -2.35 1.66 -15.99
CA LEU A 133 -1.27 2.24 -15.19
C LEU A 133 -1.12 1.53 -13.86
N GLU A 134 0.10 1.52 -13.32
CA GLU A 134 0.35 1.19 -11.92
C GLU A 134 0.07 2.43 -11.06
N TYR A 135 -0.65 2.22 -9.96
CA TYR A 135 -1.04 3.27 -9.04
C TYR A 135 -0.27 3.15 -7.73
N PHE A 136 0.26 4.28 -7.27
CA PHE A 136 0.95 4.46 -6.01
C PHE A 136 0.32 5.63 -5.25
N PHE A 137 -0.22 5.37 -4.06
CA PHE A 137 -0.83 6.43 -3.24
C PHE A 137 0.18 7.49 -2.81
N GLU A 138 1.37 7.04 -2.44
CA GLU A 138 2.47 7.84 -1.91
C GLU A 138 3.23 8.65 -2.97
N GLU A 139 2.81 8.56 -4.23
CA GLU A 139 3.45 9.26 -5.35
C GLU A 139 2.48 10.19 -6.07
N LYS A 140 2.94 11.39 -6.38
CA LYS A 140 2.22 12.23 -7.32
C LYS A 140 2.51 11.76 -8.74
N GLN A 141 1.48 11.22 -9.41
CA GLN A 141 1.57 10.71 -10.78
C GLN A 141 0.84 11.66 -11.75
N PRO A 142 1.52 12.73 -12.27
CA PRO A 142 0.90 13.65 -13.23
C PRO A 142 0.71 12.96 -14.57
N LEU A 143 -0.49 13.13 -15.13
CA LEU A 143 -0.91 12.59 -16.43
C LEU A 143 -1.27 13.70 -17.38
N GLN A 144 -0.95 13.51 -18.65
CA GLN A 144 -1.32 14.42 -19.75
C GLN A 144 -1.99 13.60 -20.84
N PHE A 145 -3.21 14.01 -21.18
CA PHE A 145 -4.00 13.40 -22.26
C PHE A 145 -3.98 14.33 -23.47
N HIS A 146 -3.39 13.86 -24.56
CA HIS A 146 -3.33 14.56 -25.83
C HIS A 146 -4.33 13.96 -26.81
N VAL A 147 -5.22 14.76 -27.35
CA VAL A 147 -6.17 14.35 -28.37
C VAL A 147 -5.69 14.83 -29.73
N PHE A 148 -5.58 13.90 -30.67
CA PHE A 148 -5.14 14.15 -32.04
C PHE A 148 -6.21 13.72 -33.04
N ASP A 149 -6.22 14.38 -34.18
CA ASP A 149 -6.88 13.94 -35.40
C ASP A 149 -5.83 13.15 -36.23
N ALA A 150 -6.00 11.84 -36.33
CA ALA A 150 -5.08 10.96 -37.02
C ALA A 150 -5.34 10.98 -38.54
N GLU A 151 -4.32 11.18 -39.34
CA GLU A 151 -4.44 11.05 -40.79
C GLU A 151 -4.49 9.58 -41.23
N ASP A 152 -5.31 9.26 -42.23
CA ASP A 152 -5.43 7.89 -42.76
C ASP A 152 -4.08 7.33 -43.20
N GLY A 153 -3.63 6.25 -42.51
CA GLY A 153 -2.40 5.52 -42.86
C GLY A 153 -1.12 6.00 -42.18
N ALA A 154 -1.16 7.02 -41.33
CA ALA A 154 0.03 7.50 -40.61
C ALA A 154 0.33 6.60 -39.39
N THR A 155 1.36 5.78 -39.48
CA THR A 155 1.95 5.03 -38.35
C THR A 155 2.86 5.89 -37.46
N SER A 156 2.99 7.20 -37.77
CA SER A 156 3.88 8.13 -37.06
C SER A 156 3.15 9.40 -36.63
N PRO A 157 3.28 9.83 -35.34
CA PRO A 157 2.58 11.00 -34.79
C PRO A 157 3.04 12.36 -35.37
N ARG A 158 3.91 12.39 -36.36
CA ARG A 158 4.47 13.63 -36.89
C ARG A 158 3.51 14.44 -37.75
N ASN A 159 2.45 13.82 -38.26
CA ASN A 159 1.46 14.47 -39.15
C ASN A 159 0.08 14.63 -38.50
N ASP A 160 -0.13 14.10 -37.28
CA ASP A 160 -1.43 14.20 -36.62
C ASP A 160 -1.75 15.63 -36.22
N THR A 161 -2.97 16.08 -36.49
CA THR A 161 -3.45 17.41 -36.10
C THR A 161 -3.83 17.42 -34.64
N PHE A 162 -3.21 18.28 -33.84
CA PHE A 162 -3.49 18.43 -32.40
C PHE A 162 -4.87 19.10 -32.19
N LEU A 163 -5.80 18.39 -31.54
CA LEU A 163 -7.14 18.87 -31.20
C LEU A 163 -7.20 19.50 -29.80
N GLY A 164 -6.37 19.09 -28.89
CA GLY A 164 -6.28 19.64 -27.54
C GLY A 164 -5.64 18.68 -26.54
N SER A 165 -5.37 19.18 -25.34
CA SER A 165 -4.84 18.37 -24.22
C SER A 165 -5.45 18.79 -22.90
N THR A 166 -5.35 17.90 -21.91
CA THR A 166 -5.63 18.22 -20.50
C THR A 166 -4.63 17.53 -19.58
N GLU A 167 -4.46 18.08 -18.39
CA GLU A 167 -3.58 17.55 -17.36
C GLU A 167 -4.36 17.29 -16.07
N CYS A 168 -4.03 16.20 -15.39
CA CYS A 168 -4.49 15.85 -14.04
C CYS A 168 -3.53 14.85 -13.42
N THR A 169 -3.72 14.51 -12.15
CA THR A 169 -2.99 13.42 -11.51
C THR A 169 -3.82 12.14 -11.52
N LEU A 170 -3.14 10.99 -11.43
CA LEU A 170 -3.84 9.72 -11.28
C LEU A 170 -4.63 9.70 -9.96
N GLY A 171 -4.09 10.27 -8.87
CA GLY A 171 -4.79 10.44 -7.60
C GLY A 171 -6.13 11.17 -7.73
N GLN A 172 -6.17 12.28 -8.50
CA GLN A 172 -7.44 12.99 -8.78
C GLN A 172 -8.46 12.14 -9.53
N ILE A 173 -7.99 11.29 -10.45
CA ILE A 173 -8.91 10.45 -11.22
C ILE A 173 -9.49 9.35 -10.35
N VAL A 174 -8.67 8.63 -9.56
CA VAL A 174 -9.14 7.54 -8.70
C VAL A 174 -10.02 8.02 -7.55
N SER A 175 -9.71 9.18 -6.96
CA SER A 175 -10.50 9.74 -5.85
C SER A 175 -11.90 10.20 -6.27
N GLN A 176 -12.06 10.60 -7.54
CA GLN A 176 -13.36 11.04 -8.09
C GLN A 176 -14.04 9.96 -8.94
N THR A 177 -13.35 8.85 -9.24
CA THR A 177 -13.73 7.77 -10.16
C THR A 177 -14.00 8.22 -11.59
N LYS A 178 -14.48 9.46 -11.79
CA LYS A 178 -14.79 10.07 -13.09
C LYS A 178 -14.40 11.54 -13.08
N VAL A 179 -13.54 11.92 -14.00
CA VAL A 179 -13.09 13.31 -14.19
C VAL A 179 -13.45 13.77 -15.60
N THR A 180 -14.10 14.94 -15.71
CA THR A 180 -14.39 15.59 -16.99
C THR A 180 -13.71 16.95 -17.01
N LYS A 181 -12.84 17.18 -18.01
CA LYS A 181 -12.08 18.43 -18.15
C LYS A 181 -12.20 19.00 -19.57
N PRO A 182 -12.12 20.34 -19.72
CA PRO A 182 -12.03 20.98 -21.04
C PRO A 182 -10.68 20.62 -21.67
N LEU A 183 -10.68 20.49 -22.99
CA LEU A 183 -9.46 20.39 -23.78
C LEU A 183 -8.87 21.77 -24.02
N LEU A 184 -7.57 21.91 -23.85
CA LEU A 184 -6.81 23.14 -24.06
C LEU A 184 -5.98 23.03 -25.33
N LEU A 185 -5.97 24.08 -26.13
CA LEU A 185 -5.09 24.24 -27.28
C LEU A 185 -3.66 24.59 -26.80
N LYS A 186 -2.66 24.49 -27.72
CA LYS A 186 -1.25 24.82 -27.42
C LYS A 186 -1.01 26.24 -26.86
N ASN A 187 -1.94 27.15 -27.09
CA ASN A 187 -1.89 28.52 -26.57
C ASN A 187 -2.59 28.71 -25.21
N GLY A 188 -3.02 27.61 -24.56
CA GLY A 188 -3.71 27.60 -23.26
C GLY A 188 -5.20 27.99 -23.32
N LYS A 189 -5.75 28.30 -24.50
CA LYS A 189 -7.19 28.58 -24.67
C LYS A 189 -7.96 27.27 -24.79
N THR A 190 -9.20 27.28 -24.34
CA THR A 190 -10.10 26.12 -24.51
C THR A 190 -10.33 25.80 -25.99
N ALA A 191 -10.36 24.52 -26.35
CA ALA A 191 -10.69 24.03 -27.67
C ALA A 191 -12.22 24.06 -27.87
N GLY A 192 -12.80 25.26 -27.90
CA GLY A 192 -14.25 25.46 -28.00
C GLY A 192 -14.98 24.85 -26.79
N LYS A 193 -15.94 23.96 -27.07
CA LYS A 193 -16.69 23.18 -26.05
C LYS A 193 -16.16 21.75 -25.90
N SER A 194 -15.01 21.45 -26.49
CA SER A 194 -14.41 20.11 -26.43
C SER A 194 -14.03 19.72 -25.01
N THR A 195 -14.49 18.56 -24.59
CA THR A 195 -14.16 17.97 -23.28
C THR A 195 -13.65 16.56 -23.43
N ILE A 196 -12.87 16.12 -22.46
CA ILE A 196 -12.45 14.74 -22.28
C ILE A 196 -12.97 14.24 -20.94
N THR A 197 -13.52 13.04 -20.92
CA THR A 197 -13.97 12.33 -19.71
C THR A 197 -13.10 11.09 -19.52
N ILE A 198 -12.56 10.93 -18.33
CA ILE A 198 -11.71 9.82 -17.91
C ILE A 198 -12.39 9.13 -16.74
N VAL A 199 -12.55 7.81 -16.82
CA VAL A 199 -13.13 6.97 -15.77
C VAL A 199 -12.07 5.97 -15.35
N ALA A 200 -11.81 5.86 -14.04
CA ALA A 200 -10.90 4.88 -13.48
C ALA A 200 -11.66 3.66 -12.97
N GLU A 201 -11.11 2.48 -13.25
CA GLU A 201 -11.53 1.20 -12.70
C GLU A 201 -10.30 0.49 -12.15
N GLU A 202 -10.37 -0.01 -10.91
CA GLU A 202 -9.30 -0.86 -10.38
C GLU A 202 -9.41 -2.26 -10.99
N VAL A 203 -8.29 -2.80 -11.45
CA VAL A 203 -8.22 -4.21 -11.88
C VAL A 203 -8.18 -5.08 -10.63
N SER A 204 -9.34 -5.26 -10.00
CA SER A 204 -9.50 -6.13 -8.85
C SER A 204 -9.65 -7.58 -9.31
N GLY A 205 -8.80 -8.46 -8.81
CA GLY A 205 -8.88 -9.89 -9.14
C GLY A 205 -7.93 -10.78 -8.36
N THR A 206 -7.06 -10.21 -7.53
CA THR A 206 -5.97 -10.97 -6.91
C THR A 206 -6.06 -11.13 -5.39
N ASN A 207 -6.92 -10.38 -4.70
CA ASN A 207 -6.90 -10.28 -3.23
C ASN A 207 -7.99 -11.05 -2.50
N ASP A 208 -8.91 -11.72 -3.20
CA ASP A 208 -9.94 -12.53 -2.54
C ASP A 208 -9.32 -13.79 -1.92
N TYR A 209 -9.78 -14.11 -0.72
CA TYR A 209 -9.43 -15.35 -0.02
C TYR A 209 -10.61 -16.29 -0.03
N VAL A 210 -10.31 -17.57 0.02
CA VAL A 210 -11.32 -18.62 0.22
C VAL A 210 -11.00 -19.38 1.50
N GLN A 211 -12.00 -19.55 2.33
CA GLN A 211 -11.96 -20.45 3.47
C GLN A 211 -12.63 -21.77 3.08
N LEU A 212 -11.89 -22.87 3.23
CA LEU A 212 -12.33 -24.22 2.87
C LEU A 212 -12.35 -25.10 4.11
N THR A 213 -13.41 -25.90 4.23
CA THR A 213 -13.54 -26.90 5.30
C THR A 213 -13.83 -28.25 4.69
N PHE A 214 -12.91 -29.21 4.86
CA PHE A 214 -13.01 -30.56 4.33
C PHE A 214 -13.13 -31.60 5.42
N ARG A 215 -13.83 -32.70 5.09
CA ARG A 215 -13.86 -33.93 5.87
C ARG A 215 -13.95 -35.13 4.93
N ALA A 216 -13.68 -36.32 5.45
CA ALA A 216 -13.84 -37.54 4.65
C ALA A 216 -14.48 -38.65 5.48
N TYR A 217 -15.00 -39.65 4.79
CA TYR A 217 -15.46 -40.86 5.45
C TYR A 217 -15.10 -42.12 4.69
N LYS A 218 -14.96 -43.21 5.47
CA LYS A 218 -14.70 -44.57 4.98
C LYS A 218 -13.45 -44.59 4.09
N LEU A 219 -12.42 -43.85 4.46
CA LEU A 219 -11.13 -43.92 3.80
C LEU A 219 -10.57 -45.36 3.93
N ASP A 220 -9.91 -45.84 2.88
CA ASP A 220 -9.21 -47.12 2.92
C ASP A 220 -8.14 -47.14 4.00
N ASN A 221 -8.12 -48.18 4.80
CA ASN A 221 -7.05 -48.43 5.75
C ASN A 221 -5.81 -48.99 5.03
N LYS A 222 -4.66 -48.33 5.23
CA LYS A 222 -3.37 -48.78 4.68
C LYS A 222 -2.51 -49.47 5.73
N ASP A 223 -2.73 -49.15 7.00
CA ASP A 223 -2.02 -49.75 8.13
C ASP A 223 -2.54 -51.16 8.46
N LEU A 224 -1.60 -52.00 8.90
CA LEU A 224 -1.93 -53.40 9.26
C LEU A 224 -2.42 -53.54 10.71
N PHE A 225 -1.96 -52.62 11.63
CA PHE A 225 -2.20 -52.75 13.06
C PHE A 225 -2.94 -51.54 13.65
N SER A 226 -3.14 -50.49 12.87
CA SER A 226 -3.85 -49.27 13.25
C SER A 226 -4.82 -48.84 12.16
N LYS A 227 -5.51 -47.74 12.35
CA LYS A 227 -6.18 -47.06 11.24
C LYS A 227 -5.20 -46.06 10.63
N SER A 228 -5.40 -45.77 9.35
CA SER A 228 -4.61 -44.78 8.64
C SER A 228 -4.64 -43.41 9.34
N ASP A 229 -3.59 -42.65 9.13
CA ASP A 229 -3.36 -41.25 9.59
C ASP A 229 -3.53 -40.29 8.40
N PRO A 230 -4.77 -39.98 7.96
CA PRO A 230 -5.01 -39.30 6.69
C PRO A 230 -4.67 -37.82 6.72
N PHE A 231 -4.06 -37.36 5.63
CA PHE A 231 -3.93 -35.96 5.25
C PHE A 231 -4.21 -35.78 3.77
N MET A 232 -4.49 -34.54 3.35
CA MET A 232 -4.85 -34.21 1.97
C MET A 232 -3.92 -33.13 1.42
N GLU A 233 -3.48 -33.31 0.18
CA GLU A 233 -2.73 -32.32 -0.60
C GLU A 233 -3.60 -31.78 -1.73
N ILE A 234 -3.51 -30.48 -1.96
CA ILE A 234 -4.22 -29.78 -3.02
C ILE A 234 -3.20 -29.23 -4.00
N TYR A 235 -3.38 -29.53 -5.27
CA TYR A 235 -2.54 -29.07 -6.37
C TYR A 235 -3.36 -28.28 -7.37
N LYS A 236 -2.76 -27.24 -7.96
CA LYS A 236 -3.27 -26.59 -9.16
C LYS A 236 -2.51 -27.07 -10.38
N THR A 237 -3.22 -27.29 -11.47
CA THR A 237 -2.61 -27.67 -12.75
C THR A 237 -2.24 -26.40 -13.52
N ASN A 238 -0.97 -26.24 -13.85
CA ASN A 238 -0.44 -25.11 -14.61
C ASN A 238 -0.72 -25.27 -16.13
N GLY A 239 -0.50 -24.20 -16.91
CA GLY A 239 -0.71 -24.21 -18.36
C GLY A 239 0.19 -25.19 -19.12
N ASP A 240 1.33 -25.58 -18.55
CA ASP A 240 2.25 -26.63 -19.06
C ASP A 240 1.88 -28.04 -18.60
N GLN A 241 0.71 -28.21 -17.97
CA GLN A 241 0.21 -29.44 -17.37
C GLN A 241 1.03 -29.97 -16.18
N SER A 242 1.90 -29.16 -15.61
CA SER A 242 2.56 -29.49 -14.34
C SER A 242 1.61 -29.24 -13.16
N ASP A 243 1.67 -30.10 -12.13
CA ASP A 243 0.92 -29.93 -10.89
C ASP A 243 1.79 -29.19 -9.88
N GLN A 244 1.26 -28.08 -9.32
CA GLN A 244 1.90 -27.30 -8.27
C GLN A 244 1.15 -27.46 -6.96
N LEU A 245 1.86 -27.92 -5.90
CA LEU A 245 1.28 -28.01 -4.55
C LEU A 245 0.87 -26.61 -4.07
N VAL A 246 -0.38 -26.51 -3.61
CA VAL A 246 -0.99 -25.25 -3.11
C VAL A 246 -1.18 -25.32 -1.60
N TRP A 247 -1.63 -26.48 -1.09
CA TRP A 247 -1.91 -26.68 0.32
C TRP A 247 -1.72 -28.12 0.74
N ARG A 248 -1.40 -28.33 2.03
CA ARG A 248 -1.42 -29.62 2.70
C ARG A 248 -2.14 -29.46 4.04
N THR A 249 -3.10 -30.32 4.32
CA THR A 249 -3.78 -30.34 5.63
C THR A 249 -2.90 -30.94 6.70
N GLU A 250 -3.30 -30.78 7.94
CA GLU A 250 -2.73 -31.51 9.07
C GLU A 250 -3.03 -33.03 8.96
N VAL A 251 -2.26 -33.83 9.70
CA VAL A 251 -2.43 -35.28 9.80
C VAL A 251 -3.41 -35.62 10.91
N VAL A 252 -4.51 -36.26 10.60
CA VAL A 252 -5.49 -36.70 11.60
C VAL A 252 -5.22 -38.15 11.99
N LYS A 253 -4.60 -38.38 13.14
CA LYS A 253 -4.12 -39.70 13.56
C LYS A 253 -5.24 -40.72 13.79
N ASN A 254 -5.02 -41.96 13.33
CA ASN A 254 -5.81 -43.17 13.60
C ASN A 254 -7.32 -43.01 13.29
N ASN A 255 -7.64 -42.38 12.16
CA ASN A 255 -9.01 -42.00 11.84
C ASN A 255 -9.35 -42.18 10.35
N LEU A 256 -10.28 -43.07 10.01
CA LEU A 256 -10.77 -43.26 8.63
C LEU A 256 -11.91 -42.31 8.23
N ASN A 257 -12.32 -41.41 9.16
CA ASN A 257 -13.33 -40.38 8.93
C ASN A 257 -12.83 -39.03 9.47
N PRO A 258 -11.73 -38.51 8.92
CA PRO A 258 -11.13 -37.27 9.39
C PRO A 258 -12.02 -36.06 9.12
N SER A 259 -11.95 -35.08 10.00
CA SER A 259 -12.36 -33.70 9.76
C SER A 259 -11.13 -32.86 9.91
N TRP A 260 -10.69 -32.22 8.83
CA TRP A 260 -9.52 -31.35 8.85
C TRP A 260 -9.89 -29.94 9.31
N GLU A 261 -8.95 -29.25 9.92
CA GLU A 261 -9.14 -27.87 10.35
C GLU A 261 -9.46 -26.95 9.15
N PRO A 262 -10.38 -26.00 9.31
CA PRO A 262 -10.65 -25.01 8.28
C PRO A 262 -9.39 -24.21 7.93
N PHE A 263 -9.10 -24.06 6.66
CA PHE A 263 -7.94 -23.31 6.19
C PHE A 263 -8.32 -22.24 5.18
N ARG A 264 -7.45 -21.21 5.08
CA ARG A 264 -7.66 -20.01 4.27
C ARG A 264 -6.55 -19.89 3.24
N LEU A 265 -6.93 -19.68 1.97
CA LEU A 265 -6.01 -19.49 0.84
C LEU A 265 -6.43 -18.30 0.00
N SER A 266 -5.45 -17.57 -0.59
CA SER A 266 -5.79 -16.58 -1.62
C SER A 266 -6.25 -17.29 -2.90
N LEU A 267 -7.21 -16.71 -3.62
CA LEU A 267 -7.65 -17.23 -4.93
C LEU A 267 -6.50 -17.29 -5.93
N HIS A 268 -5.55 -16.36 -5.83
CA HIS A 268 -4.34 -16.41 -6.65
C HIS A 268 -3.49 -17.65 -6.36
N SER A 269 -3.29 -17.99 -5.08
CA SER A 269 -2.56 -19.22 -4.72
C SER A 269 -3.31 -20.46 -5.15
N LEU A 270 -4.62 -20.52 -4.88
CA LEU A 270 -5.45 -21.69 -5.17
C LEU A 270 -5.56 -21.99 -6.67
N CYS A 271 -5.96 -21.00 -7.47
CA CYS A 271 -6.28 -21.22 -8.89
C CYS A 271 -5.71 -20.14 -9.83
N SER A 272 -4.80 -19.26 -9.36
CA SER A 272 -4.30 -18.10 -10.10
C SER A 272 -5.41 -17.20 -10.63
N CYS A 273 -6.48 -17.01 -9.84
CA CYS A 273 -7.70 -16.26 -10.16
C CYS A 273 -8.51 -16.80 -11.37
N ASP A 274 -8.16 -17.98 -11.88
CA ASP A 274 -8.91 -18.69 -12.92
C ASP A 274 -9.81 -19.73 -12.24
N VAL A 275 -11.08 -19.37 -12.05
CA VAL A 275 -12.07 -20.18 -11.31
C VAL A 275 -12.36 -21.53 -11.97
N HIS A 276 -12.05 -21.69 -13.27
CA HIS A 276 -12.20 -22.92 -14.04
C HIS A 276 -10.93 -23.78 -14.06
N ARG A 277 -9.85 -23.32 -13.44
CA ARG A 277 -8.59 -24.06 -13.39
C ARG A 277 -8.76 -25.37 -12.65
N PRO A 278 -8.29 -26.50 -13.24
CA PRO A 278 -8.37 -27.79 -12.57
C PRO A 278 -7.53 -27.81 -11.28
N LEU A 279 -8.17 -28.27 -10.21
CA LEU A 279 -7.56 -28.53 -8.91
C LEU A 279 -7.57 -30.03 -8.69
N LYS A 280 -6.45 -30.58 -8.25
CA LYS A 280 -6.27 -31.98 -7.97
C LYS A 280 -6.07 -32.20 -6.48
N PHE A 281 -6.83 -33.09 -5.91
CA PHE A 281 -6.83 -33.41 -4.48
C PHE A 281 -6.33 -34.85 -4.31
N LEU A 282 -5.26 -34.99 -3.50
CA LEU A 282 -4.62 -36.28 -3.23
C LEU A 282 -4.72 -36.57 -1.74
N VAL A 283 -5.26 -37.73 -1.39
CA VAL A 283 -5.38 -38.17 0.00
C VAL A 283 -4.36 -39.27 0.25
N TYR A 284 -3.60 -39.11 1.32
CA TYR A 284 -2.53 -40.02 1.74
C TYR A 284 -2.73 -40.47 3.18
N ASP A 285 -2.14 -41.60 3.51
CA ASP A 285 -1.86 -42.08 4.84
C ASP A 285 -0.45 -41.67 5.20
N TYR A 286 -0.28 -41.00 6.32
CA TYR A 286 1.01 -40.50 6.78
C TYR A 286 1.89 -41.60 7.34
N ASP A 287 3.13 -41.68 6.85
CA ASP A 287 4.19 -42.50 7.40
C ASP A 287 5.37 -41.64 7.81
N SER A 288 5.87 -41.89 9.02
CA SER A 288 7.03 -41.18 9.59
C SER A 288 8.32 -41.37 8.79
N SER A 289 8.40 -42.41 7.93
CA SER A 289 9.52 -42.63 7.01
C SER A 289 9.55 -41.65 5.83
N GLY A 290 8.48 -40.82 5.65
CA GLY A 290 8.30 -39.91 4.52
C GLY A 290 7.80 -40.58 3.24
N LYS A 291 7.52 -41.90 3.26
CA LYS A 291 6.91 -42.65 2.14
C LYS A 291 5.44 -42.88 2.42
N HIS A 292 4.66 -41.84 2.25
CA HIS A 292 3.24 -41.87 2.51
C HIS A 292 2.50 -42.80 1.58
N ASP A 293 1.53 -43.56 2.10
CA ASP A 293 0.72 -44.48 1.32
C ASP A 293 -0.48 -43.76 0.68
N PHE A 294 -0.55 -43.85 -0.66
CA PHE A 294 -1.59 -43.18 -1.42
C PHE A 294 -2.95 -43.90 -1.24
N ILE A 295 -3.95 -43.14 -0.74
CA ILE A 295 -5.31 -43.62 -0.55
C ILE A 295 -6.10 -43.43 -1.84
N GLY A 296 -6.16 -42.20 -2.39
CA GLY A 296 -6.86 -41.91 -3.64
C GLY A 296 -6.86 -40.43 -4.00
N GLU A 297 -7.50 -40.08 -5.11
CA GLU A 297 -7.55 -38.72 -5.65
C GLU A 297 -8.94 -38.37 -6.21
N PHE A 298 -9.19 -37.09 -6.34
CA PHE A 298 -10.30 -36.53 -7.13
C PHE A 298 -9.88 -35.18 -7.72
N THR A 299 -10.68 -34.67 -8.65
CA THR A 299 -10.46 -33.34 -9.26
C THR A 299 -11.72 -32.52 -9.17
N SER A 300 -11.56 -31.19 -9.08
CA SER A 300 -12.65 -30.22 -9.15
C SER A 300 -12.10 -28.88 -9.64
N THR A 301 -12.97 -27.89 -9.78
CA THR A 301 -12.62 -26.49 -10.02
C THR A 301 -13.13 -25.64 -8.87
N PHE A 302 -12.56 -24.43 -8.72
CA PHE A 302 -13.06 -23.51 -7.69
C PHE A 302 -14.52 -23.13 -7.92
N GLN A 303 -14.93 -22.94 -9.17
CA GLN A 303 -16.32 -22.66 -9.51
C GLN A 303 -17.27 -23.79 -9.07
N GLU A 304 -16.95 -25.05 -9.37
CA GLU A 304 -17.76 -26.20 -8.94
C GLU A 304 -17.88 -26.27 -7.42
N MET A 305 -16.78 -26.03 -6.68
CA MET A 305 -16.78 -26.00 -5.22
C MET A 305 -17.68 -24.89 -4.67
N GLN A 306 -17.64 -23.70 -5.25
CA GLN A 306 -18.45 -22.56 -4.85
C GLN A 306 -19.94 -22.79 -5.14
N GLU A 307 -20.28 -23.28 -6.33
CA GLU A 307 -21.65 -23.60 -6.72
C GLU A 307 -22.23 -24.75 -5.89
N GLY A 308 -21.43 -25.77 -5.61
CA GLY A 308 -21.83 -26.94 -4.83
C GLY A 308 -22.07 -26.67 -3.35
N THR A 309 -21.62 -25.53 -2.84
CA THR A 309 -21.79 -25.09 -1.43
C THR A 309 -22.52 -23.75 -1.30
N ALA A 310 -23.18 -23.28 -2.36
CA ALA A 310 -23.79 -21.94 -2.44
C ALA A 310 -24.95 -21.75 -1.43
N SER A 311 -25.63 -22.80 -1.00
CA SER A 311 -26.74 -22.72 -0.05
C SER A 311 -26.30 -23.13 1.35
N PRO A 312 -26.78 -22.48 2.42
CA PRO A 312 -26.46 -22.86 3.79
C PRO A 312 -26.78 -24.35 4.05
N GLY A 313 -25.77 -25.10 4.50
CA GLY A 313 -25.89 -26.52 4.77
C GLY A 313 -25.79 -27.44 3.55
N GLN A 314 -25.60 -26.90 2.35
CA GLN A 314 -25.29 -27.67 1.17
C GLN A 314 -23.80 -28.04 1.19
N GLU A 315 -23.52 -29.33 0.95
CA GLU A 315 -22.17 -29.88 0.93
C GLU A 315 -21.91 -30.55 -0.41
N MET A 316 -20.67 -30.46 -0.86
CA MET A 316 -20.24 -31.13 -2.06
C MET A 316 -19.37 -32.35 -1.73
N GLN A 317 -19.52 -33.45 -2.47
CA GLN A 317 -18.79 -34.68 -2.18
C GLN A 317 -18.23 -35.32 -3.44
N TRP A 318 -17.09 -35.97 -3.31
CA TRP A 318 -16.41 -36.71 -4.36
C TRP A 318 -15.99 -38.09 -3.87
N ASP A 319 -16.06 -39.07 -4.76
CA ASP A 319 -15.44 -40.35 -4.52
C ASP A 319 -13.91 -40.24 -4.65
N CYS A 320 -13.20 -40.64 -3.62
CA CYS A 320 -11.75 -40.71 -3.61
C CYS A 320 -11.30 -41.95 -4.37
N ILE A 321 -10.73 -41.78 -5.56
CA ILE A 321 -10.42 -42.87 -6.47
C ILE A 321 -8.94 -43.21 -6.43
N ASN A 322 -8.61 -44.49 -6.21
CA ASN A 322 -7.26 -45.00 -6.42
C ASN A 322 -7.14 -45.61 -7.82
N PRO A 323 -6.43 -44.99 -8.77
CA PRO A 323 -6.33 -45.46 -10.14
C PRO A 323 -5.79 -46.93 -10.23
N LYS A 324 -4.82 -47.27 -9.39
CA LYS A 324 -4.25 -48.63 -9.34
C LYS A 324 -5.28 -49.67 -8.93
N TYR A 325 -6.25 -49.34 -8.07
CA TYR A 325 -7.31 -50.26 -7.66
C TYR A 325 -8.44 -50.30 -8.66
N ARG A 326 -8.79 -49.20 -9.27
CA ARG A 326 -9.77 -49.09 -10.35
C ARG A 326 -9.38 -50.02 -11.51
N ASP A 327 -8.12 -50.00 -11.89
CA ASP A 327 -7.62 -50.80 -13.03
C ASP A 327 -7.49 -52.31 -12.72
N LYS A 328 -7.29 -52.67 -11.43
CA LYS A 328 -7.04 -54.05 -11.02
C LYS A 328 -8.26 -54.80 -10.46
N LYS A 329 -9.24 -54.09 -9.88
CA LYS A 329 -10.37 -54.69 -9.15
C LYS A 329 -11.69 -54.42 -9.89
N LYS A 330 -12.31 -55.44 -10.49
CA LYS A 330 -13.58 -55.31 -11.24
C LYS A 330 -14.76 -54.68 -10.48
N ASN A 331 -14.78 -54.80 -9.14
CA ASN A 331 -15.86 -54.28 -8.27
C ASN A 331 -15.40 -53.10 -7.40
N TYR A 332 -14.30 -52.46 -7.73
CA TYR A 332 -13.84 -51.29 -7.01
C TYR A 332 -14.77 -50.10 -7.28
N LYS A 333 -15.20 -49.40 -6.21
CA LYS A 333 -16.03 -48.20 -6.31
C LYS A 333 -15.20 -46.95 -5.95
N SER A 334 -14.72 -46.89 -4.71
CA SER A 334 -13.88 -45.77 -4.22
C SER A 334 -13.02 -46.24 -3.05
N SER A 335 -12.02 -45.45 -2.68
CA SER A 335 -11.22 -45.61 -1.46
C SER A 335 -11.71 -44.71 -0.33
N GLY A 336 -12.95 -44.26 -0.38
CA GLY A 336 -13.61 -43.36 0.54
C GLY A 336 -14.29 -42.21 -0.17
N THR A 337 -14.91 -41.32 0.61
CA THR A 337 -15.59 -40.14 0.10
C THR A 337 -15.04 -38.91 0.81
N VAL A 338 -14.65 -37.88 0.06
CA VAL A 338 -14.24 -36.56 0.58
C VAL A 338 -15.38 -35.57 0.40
N VAL A 339 -15.63 -34.77 1.39
CA VAL A 339 -16.71 -33.78 1.43
C VAL A 339 -16.15 -32.40 1.73
N LEU A 340 -16.54 -31.44 0.91
CA LEU A 340 -16.39 -30.02 1.17
C LEU A 340 -17.64 -29.56 1.93
N ALA A 341 -17.46 -29.27 3.21
CA ALA A 341 -18.54 -28.81 4.09
C ALA A 341 -18.80 -27.31 3.95
N GLN A 342 -17.77 -26.54 3.61
CA GLN A 342 -17.88 -25.10 3.45
C GLN A 342 -16.85 -24.57 2.47
N CYS A 343 -17.30 -23.68 1.58
CA CYS A 343 -16.46 -22.86 0.71
C CYS A 343 -16.97 -21.42 0.81
N THR A 344 -16.27 -20.57 1.53
CA THR A 344 -16.67 -19.17 1.74
C THR A 344 -15.63 -18.26 1.13
N VAL A 345 -16.05 -17.36 0.23
CA VAL A 345 -15.18 -16.33 -0.33
C VAL A 345 -15.18 -15.13 0.61
N GLU A 346 -14.01 -14.79 1.08
CA GLU A 346 -13.76 -13.55 1.82
C GLU A 346 -13.19 -12.52 0.86
N LYS A 347 -13.99 -11.55 0.52
CA LYS A 347 -13.54 -10.41 -0.28
C LYS A 347 -12.64 -9.52 0.56
N VAL A 348 -11.39 -9.38 0.17
CA VAL A 348 -10.45 -8.45 0.80
C VAL A 348 -10.46 -7.18 0.00
N HIS A 349 -11.01 -6.14 0.60
CA HIS A 349 -11.05 -4.83 -0.01
C HIS A 349 -9.66 -4.20 -0.05
N THR A 350 -9.35 -3.52 -1.15
CA THR A 350 -8.13 -2.75 -1.35
C THR A 350 -8.30 -1.33 -0.82
N PHE A 351 -7.20 -0.58 -0.70
CA PHE A 351 -7.26 0.86 -0.43
C PHE A 351 -8.08 1.60 -1.51
N LEU A 352 -7.87 1.24 -2.78
CA LEU A 352 -8.60 1.85 -3.89
C LEU A 352 -10.09 1.53 -3.86
N ASP A 353 -10.52 0.33 -3.43
CA ASP A 353 -11.93 0.03 -3.22
C ASP A 353 -12.58 1.05 -2.29
N TYR A 354 -11.91 1.42 -1.17
CA TYR A 354 -12.42 2.43 -0.25
C TYR A 354 -12.44 3.83 -0.87
N ILE A 355 -11.36 4.25 -1.54
CA ILE A 355 -11.28 5.57 -2.18
C ILE A 355 -12.31 5.71 -3.29
N MET A 356 -12.39 4.73 -4.21
CA MET A 356 -13.38 4.71 -5.30
C MET A 356 -14.81 4.53 -4.78
N GLY A 357 -14.98 3.87 -3.63
CA GLY A 357 -16.23 3.77 -2.89
C GLY A 357 -16.69 5.06 -2.22
N GLY A 358 -15.89 6.14 -2.32
CA GLY A 358 -16.21 7.48 -1.83
C GLY A 358 -15.59 7.86 -0.49
N CYS A 359 -14.69 7.02 0.06
CA CYS A 359 -13.90 7.38 1.24
C CYS A 359 -12.93 8.53 0.91
N GLN A 360 -13.01 9.61 1.65
CA GLN A 360 -12.13 10.78 1.50
C GLN A 360 -11.03 10.76 2.56
N ILE A 361 -9.84 11.22 2.20
CA ILE A 361 -8.74 11.42 3.14
C ILE A 361 -8.77 12.86 3.65
N SER A 362 -9.22 13.05 4.89
CA SER A 362 -9.22 14.36 5.53
C SER A 362 -7.86 14.65 6.15
N PHE A 363 -7.16 15.62 5.59
CA PHE A 363 -5.80 15.94 5.96
C PHE A 363 -5.74 17.14 6.90
N THR A 364 -5.16 16.97 8.09
CA THR A 364 -4.95 18.03 9.10
C THR A 364 -3.47 18.24 9.33
N VAL A 365 -3.05 19.48 9.47
CA VAL A 365 -1.65 19.84 9.71
C VAL A 365 -1.47 20.44 11.10
N ALA A 366 -0.42 20.00 11.81
CA ALA A 366 0.03 20.57 13.08
C ALA A 366 1.49 21.00 12.99
N ILE A 367 1.79 22.25 13.39
CA ILE A 367 3.12 22.86 13.28
C ILE A 367 3.62 23.25 14.66
N ASP A 368 4.83 22.82 14.97
CA ASP A 368 5.55 23.13 16.18
C ASP A 368 6.09 24.58 16.13
N PHE A 369 5.67 25.40 17.08
CA PHE A 369 6.14 26.76 17.28
C PHE A 369 6.84 26.95 18.63
N THR A 370 7.52 25.89 19.11
CA THR A 370 8.30 26.00 20.37
C THR A 370 9.61 26.77 20.17
N ALA A 371 10.14 27.30 21.26
CA ALA A 371 11.34 28.14 21.26
C ALA A 371 12.62 27.41 20.82
N SER A 372 12.64 26.06 20.89
CA SER A 372 13.73 25.22 20.39
C SER A 372 14.00 25.43 18.90
N ASN A 373 12.98 25.79 18.12
CA ASN A 373 13.09 26.15 16.69
C ASN A 373 13.97 27.39 16.42
N GLY A 374 14.29 28.18 17.46
CA GLY A 374 15.05 29.42 17.35
C GLY A 374 14.24 30.62 16.86
N ASP A 375 14.79 31.83 17.02
CA ASP A 375 14.11 33.08 16.58
C ASP A 375 13.92 33.06 15.04
N PRO A 376 12.70 33.18 14.52
CA PRO A 376 12.41 33.14 13.08
C PRO A 376 13.14 34.23 12.25
N ARG A 377 13.61 35.30 12.90
CA ARG A 377 14.40 36.35 12.28
C ARG A 377 15.87 35.95 12.08
N SER A 378 16.33 34.95 12.79
CA SER A 378 17.68 34.41 12.64
C SER A 378 17.75 33.42 11.48
N SER A 379 18.82 33.48 10.71
CA SER A 379 19.10 32.50 9.65
C SER A 379 19.35 31.07 10.16
N GLN A 380 19.56 30.94 11.48
CA GLN A 380 19.76 29.63 12.13
C GLN A 380 18.44 28.99 12.60
N SER A 381 17.34 29.72 12.57
CA SER A 381 16.05 29.21 12.97
C SER A 381 15.51 28.20 11.93
N LEU A 382 14.89 27.14 12.42
CA LEU A 382 14.19 26.18 11.57
C LEU A 382 12.97 26.80 10.88
N HIS A 383 12.42 27.90 11.45
CA HIS A 383 11.35 28.71 10.88
C HIS A 383 11.81 29.86 9.99
N CYS A 384 13.12 30.01 9.74
CA CYS A 384 13.61 31.12 8.93
C CYS A 384 12.99 31.11 7.52
N LEU A 385 12.33 32.22 7.15
CA LEU A 385 11.69 32.38 5.85
C LEU A 385 12.67 32.99 4.85
N SER A 386 13.47 32.16 4.19
CA SER A 386 14.40 32.64 3.15
C SER A 386 13.69 32.73 1.79
N PRO A 387 13.93 33.84 1.03
CA PRO A 387 13.43 33.94 -0.35
C PRO A 387 14.08 32.93 -1.33
N ARG A 388 15.28 32.44 -0.97
CA ARG A 388 16.10 31.58 -1.87
C ARG A 388 15.81 30.10 -1.68
N GLN A 389 15.51 29.69 -0.45
CA GLN A 389 15.30 28.26 -0.14
C GLN A 389 14.21 28.12 0.92
N PRO A 390 13.18 27.28 0.69
CA PRO A 390 12.17 26.99 1.68
C PRO A 390 12.80 26.25 2.88
N ASN A 391 12.36 26.58 4.10
CA ASN A 391 12.75 25.84 5.29
C ASN A 391 12.17 24.42 5.27
N HIS A 392 12.61 23.55 6.18
CA HIS A 392 12.20 22.14 6.23
C HIS A 392 10.69 21.98 6.47
N TYR A 393 10.06 22.84 7.27
CA TYR A 393 8.60 22.86 7.46
C TYR A 393 7.85 23.05 6.14
N LEU A 394 8.28 24.05 5.35
CA LEU A 394 7.69 24.31 4.03
C LEU A 394 7.94 23.19 3.02
N GLN A 395 9.10 22.53 3.11
CA GLN A 395 9.43 21.41 2.24
C GLN A 395 8.54 20.20 2.57
N ALA A 396 8.39 19.84 3.86
CA ALA A 396 7.53 18.75 4.30
C ALA A 396 6.05 19.01 3.95
N LEU A 397 5.54 20.22 4.21
CA LEU A 397 4.18 20.63 3.85
C LEU A 397 3.89 20.46 2.36
N ARG A 398 4.83 20.83 1.49
CA ARG A 398 4.66 20.70 0.03
C ARG A 398 4.71 19.25 -0.43
N ALA A 399 5.64 18.47 0.13
CA ALA A 399 5.84 17.09 -0.27
C ALA A 399 4.62 16.22 0.10
N VAL A 400 4.23 16.24 1.36
CA VAL A 400 3.13 15.40 1.88
C VAL A 400 1.77 15.95 1.47
N GLY A 401 1.53 17.23 1.74
CA GLY A 401 0.25 17.86 1.45
C GLY A 401 -0.07 17.93 -0.05
N GLY A 402 0.96 18.01 -0.91
CA GLY A 402 0.79 17.98 -2.36
C GLY A 402 0.21 16.67 -2.91
N ILE A 403 0.32 15.57 -2.16
CA ILE A 403 -0.29 14.28 -2.49
C ILE A 403 -1.68 14.20 -1.85
N CYS A 404 -1.79 14.44 -0.53
CA CYS A 404 -3.05 14.29 0.20
C CYS A 404 -4.20 15.14 -0.37
N GLN A 405 -3.89 16.32 -0.93
CA GLN A 405 -4.92 17.19 -1.52
C GLN A 405 -5.68 16.60 -2.72
N ASP A 406 -5.16 15.53 -3.34
CA ASP A 406 -5.85 14.87 -4.45
C ASP A 406 -6.98 13.94 -3.96
N TYR A 407 -6.97 13.58 -2.67
CA TYR A 407 -7.92 12.66 -2.03
C TYR A 407 -8.95 13.34 -1.12
N ASP A 408 -8.89 14.66 -1.01
CA ASP A 408 -9.87 15.48 -0.31
C ASP A 408 -10.66 16.33 -1.32
N SER A 409 -11.97 16.11 -1.39
CA SER A 409 -12.80 16.69 -2.46
C SER A 409 -13.03 18.20 -2.31
N ASP A 410 -13.06 18.71 -1.07
CA ASP A 410 -13.26 20.13 -0.78
C ASP A 410 -11.93 20.91 -0.70
N LYS A 411 -10.80 20.18 -0.60
CA LYS A 411 -9.43 20.71 -0.48
C LYS A 411 -9.27 21.74 0.65
N ARG A 412 -9.99 21.52 1.75
CA ARG A 412 -9.94 22.38 2.92
C ARG A 412 -9.24 21.66 4.05
N PHE A 413 -8.08 22.20 4.43
CA PHE A 413 -7.19 21.57 5.39
C PHE A 413 -7.16 22.34 6.70
N PRO A 414 -7.72 21.78 7.80
CA PRO A 414 -7.52 22.34 9.12
C PRO A 414 -6.03 22.40 9.44
N ALA A 415 -5.56 23.57 9.90
CA ALA A 415 -4.15 23.77 10.18
C ALA A 415 -3.97 24.45 11.55
N PHE A 416 -3.22 23.76 12.41
CA PHE A 416 -3.01 24.16 13.80
C PHE A 416 -1.54 24.40 14.12
N GLY A 417 -1.31 25.19 15.18
CA GLY A 417 -0.01 25.37 15.78
C GLY A 417 -0.02 24.99 17.26
N PHE A 418 1.12 24.63 17.78
CA PHE A 418 1.30 24.36 19.21
C PHE A 418 2.61 24.92 19.75
N GLY A 419 2.69 25.12 21.07
CA GLY A 419 3.90 25.57 21.75
C GLY A 419 4.21 27.08 21.62
N ALA A 420 3.22 27.90 21.27
CA ALA A 420 3.42 29.36 21.13
C ALA A 420 2.51 30.18 22.03
N ARG A 421 2.91 31.42 22.27
CA ARG A 421 2.04 32.47 22.82
C ARG A 421 1.35 33.21 21.67
N ILE A 422 0.03 33.26 21.71
CA ILE A 422 -0.80 33.79 20.63
C ILE A 422 -1.52 35.08 21.01
N PRO A 423 -1.69 36.03 20.05
CA PRO A 423 -2.45 37.23 20.30
C PRO A 423 -3.92 36.91 20.60
N PRO A 424 -4.67 37.84 21.28
CA PRO A 424 -4.22 39.17 21.75
C PRO A 424 -3.51 39.13 23.11
N ASN A 425 -3.76 38.11 23.94
CA ASN A 425 -3.28 38.05 25.32
C ASN A 425 -1.89 37.47 25.48
N PHE A 426 -1.34 36.87 24.43
CA PHE A 426 -0.08 36.14 24.45
C PHE A 426 -0.04 35.00 25.50
N GLU A 427 -1.17 34.31 25.66
CA GLU A 427 -1.24 33.09 26.43
C GLU A 427 -0.69 31.90 25.60
N VAL A 428 -0.13 30.91 26.30
CA VAL A 428 0.41 29.70 25.66
C VAL A 428 -0.73 28.84 25.16
N SER A 429 -0.65 28.45 23.89
CA SER A 429 -1.61 27.52 23.29
C SER A 429 -0.89 26.34 22.63
N HIS A 430 -1.54 25.18 22.68
CA HIS A 430 -1.06 23.93 22.10
C HIS A 430 -1.98 23.36 21.02
N ASP A 431 -2.99 24.12 20.58
CA ASP A 431 -3.96 23.70 19.56
C ASP A 431 -4.65 24.86 18.85
N PHE A 432 -3.94 25.96 18.62
CA PHE A 432 -4.52 27.16 17.98
C PHE A 432 -4.55 27.05 16.45
N ALA A 433 -5.59 27.59 15.83
CA ALA A 433 -5.68 27.69 14.37
C ALA A 433 -4.63 28.68 13.82
N ILE A 434 -3.82 28.30 12.84
CA ILE A 434 -2.74 29.17 12.30
C ILE A 434 -3.27 30.33 11.45
N ASN A 435 -4.54 30.28 11.06
CA ASN A 435 -5.25 31.41 10.43
C ASN A 435 -5.87 32.36 11.45
N PHE A 436 -5.78 32.07 12.77
CA PHE A 436 -6.40 32.75 13.91
C PHE A 436 -7.93 32.78 13.89
N ASP A 437 -8.55 31.89 13.18
CA ASP A 437 -10.00 31.66 13.19
C ASP A 437 -10.30 30.30 13.84
N PRO A 438 -10.63 30.27 15.14
CA PRO A 438 -10.87 29.01 15.85
C PRO A 438 -12.17 28.32 15.43
N GLU A 439 -13.14 29.07 14.88
CA GLU A 439 -14.40 28.53 14.38
C GLU A 439 -14.25 27.93 12.98
N ASN A 440 -13.29 28.42 12.19
CA ASN A 440 -12.97 27.92 10.85
C ASN A 440 -11.46 27.81 10.65
N PRO A 441 -10.81 26.77 11.20
CA PRO A 441 -9.36 26.57 11.09
C PRO A 441 -8.90 26.10 9.70
N GLU A 442 -9.82 25.95 8.76
CA GLU A 442 -9.55 25.42 7.43
C GLU A 442 -8.79 26.42 6.55
N CYS A 443 -7.84 25.90 5.80
CA CYS A 443 -7.08 26.62 4.79
C CYS A 443 -7.37 26.02 3.41
N GLU A 444 -7.54 26.86 2.39
CA GLU A 444 -7.81 26.42 1.02
C GLU A 444 -6.53 25.90 0.37
N GLU A 445 -6.51 24.65 0.01
CA GLU A 445 -5.36 23.89 -0.52
C GLU A 445 -4.10 23.99 0.38
N ILE A 446 -3.06 23.27 0.03
CA ILE A 446 -1.74 23.38 0.73
C ILE A 446 -1.13 24.77 0.58
N SER A 447 -1.45 25.46 -0.52
CA SER A 447 -1.05 26.87 -0.73
C SER A 447 -1.60 27.79 0.35
N GLY A 448 -2.83 27.59 0.79
CA GLY A 448 -3.48 28.33 1.87
C GLY A 448 -2.86 28.03 3.24
N VAL A 449 -2.53 26.76 3.51
CA VAL A 449 -1.79 26.38 4.74
C VAL A 449 -0.43 27.08 4.79
N ILE A 450 0.32 27.06 3.69
CA ILE A 450 1.63 27.74 3.58
C ILE A 450 1.49 29.26 3.74
N ALA A 451 0.46 29.85 3.16
CA ALA A 451 0.20 31.28 3.30
C ALA A 451 -0.16 31.66 4.75
N SER A 452 -0.99 30.84 5.41
CA SER A 452 -1.36 31.03 6.82
C SER A 452 -0.17 30.84 7.76
N TYR A 453 0.67 29.82 7.56
CA TYR A 453 1.92 29.64 8.29
C TYR A 453 2.83 30.87 8.20
N ARG A 454 3.04 31.42 7.00
CA ARG A 454 3.87 32.61 6.80
C ARG A 454 3.29 33.86 7.47
N ARG A 455 1.96 33.99 7.49
CA ARG A 455 1.27 35.11 8.15
C ARG A 455 1.24 34.97 9.67
N CYS A 456 1.12 33.75 10.17
CA CYS A 456 1.08 33.45 11.60
C CYS A 456 2.43 33.72 12.28
N LEU A 457 3.52 33.28 11.69
CA LEU A 457 4.86 33.28 12.29
C LEU A 457 5.33 34.63 12.85
N PRO A 458 5.14 35.80 12.19
CA PRO A 458 5.53 37.10 12.76
C PRO A 458 4.58 37.62 13.86
N GLN A 459 3.41 36.99 14.08
CA GLN A 459 2.39 37.46 15.02
C GLN A 459 2.41 36.71 16.35
N ILE A 460 3.11 35.58 16.42
CA ILE A 460 3.19 34.73 17.60
C ILE A 460 4.57 34.89 18.28
N GLN A 461 4.66 34.44 19.52
CA GLN A 461 5.91 34.26 20.22
C GLN A 461 6.19 32.79 20.45
N LEU A 462 7.27 32.27 19.88
CA LEU A 462 7.71 30.90 20.11
C LEU A 462 7.99 30.70 21.59
N TYR A 463 7.48 29.59 22.17
CA TYR A 463 7.57 29.40 23.61
C TYR A 463 7.81 27.93 23.99
N GLY A 464 6.80 27.18 24.39
CA GLY A 464 6.84 25.81 24.87
C GLY A 464 5.85 25.55 26.02
N PRO A 465 5.78 24.38 26.54
CA PRO A 465 6.45 23.13 26.13
C PRO A 465 5.95 22.53 24.79
N THR A 466 6.58 21.47 24.30
CA THR A 466 6.16 20.73 23.09
C THR A 466 5.07 19.72 23.44
N ASN A 467 3.82 20.17 23.55
CA ASN A 467 2.67 19.33 23.89
C ASN A 467 1.87 19.02 22.63
N VAL A 468 1.78 17.74 22.28
CA VAL A 468 1.15 17.23 21.05
C VAL A 468 -0.20 16.55 21.34
N ALA A 469 -0.41 16.02 22.55
CA ALA A 469 -1.66 15.38 22.93
C ALA A 469 -2.92 16.24 22.67
N PRO A 470 -2.94 17.57 22.90
CA PRO A 470 -4.09 18.43 22.59
C PRO A 470 -4.50 18.35 21.11
N ILE A 471 -3.51 18.43 20.19
CA ILE A 471 -3.77 18.32 18.74
C ILE A 471 -4.33 16.95 18.37
N ILE A 472 -3.72 15.86 18.89
CA ILE A 472 -4.21 14.49 18.61
C ILE A 472 -5.66 14.37 19.08
N ASN A 473 -6.00 14.83 20.28
CA ASN A 473 -7.37 14.79 20.80
C ASN A 473 -8.33 15.61 19.93
N ARG A 474 -7.92 16.79 19.46
CA ARG A 474 -8.71 17.65 18.59
C ARG A 474 -9.07 16.98 17.26
N VAL A 475 -8.11 16.28 16.64
CA VAL A 475 -8.36 15.55 15.38
C VAL A 475 -9.12 14.24 15.62
N ALA A 476 -8.97 13.65 16.80
CA ALA A 476 -9.72 12.45 17.18
C ALA A 476 -11.25 12.72 17.35
N GLU A 477 -11.67 13.94 17.68
CA GLU A 477 -13.10 14.26 17.83
C GLU A 477 -13.92 14.11 16.53
N PRO A 478 -13.52 14.71 15.38
CA PRO A 478 -14.21 14.46 14.12
C PRO A 478 -14.10 13.00 13.67
N ALA A 479 -12.96 12.33 13.88
CA ALA A 479 -12.81 10.90 13.59
C ALA A 479 -13.75 10.02 14.42
N GLN A 480 -14.01 10.38 15.67
CA GLN A 480 -14.99 9.67 16.51
C GLN A 480 -16.43 9.87 16.02
N ARG A 481 -16.75 11.07 15.51
CA ARG A 481 -18.07 11.30 14.87
C ARG A 481 -18.23 10.45 13.63
N GLU A 482 -17.17 10.36 12.81
CA GLU A 482 -17.15 9.52 11.63
C GLU A 482 -17.33 8.03 11.97
N GLN A 483 -16.61 7.51 12.96
CA GLN A 483 -16.79 6.14 13.46
C GLN A 483 -18.26 5.84 13.79
N SER A 484 -18.98 6.81 14.36
CA SER A 484 -20.38 6.65 14.76
C SER A 484 -21.33 6.48 13.57
N THR A 485 -20.91 6.84 12.35
CA THR A 485 -21.72 6.66 11.13
C THR A 485 -21.78 5.21 10.68
N GLY A 486 -20.78 4.39 11.05
CA GLY A 486 -20.64 3.02 10.59
C GLY A 486 -20.42 2.89 9.08
N GLN A 487 -19.92 3.95 8.41
CA GLN A 487 -19.67 4.00 6.97
C GLN A 487 -18.22 4.38 6.70
N ALA A 488 -17.71 3.96 5.55
CA ALA A 488 -16.37 4.34 5.09
C ALA A 488 -16.42 5.61 4.24
N THR A 489 -16.78 6.75 4.84
CA THR A 489 -16.93 8.02 4.12
C THR A 489 -15.73 8.95 4.31
N LYS A 490 -15.04 8.89 5.45
CA LYS A 490 -13.94 9.80 5.76
C LYS A 490 -12.90 9.14 6.67
N TYR A 491 -11.62 9.23 6.29
CA TYR A 491 -10.48 8.80 7.09
C TYR A 491 -9.57 10.00 7.38
N SER A 492 -9.20 10.22 8.64
CA SER A 492 -8.41 11.37 9.07
C SER A 492 -6.91 11.07 9.04
N VAL A 493 -6.11 11.96 8.46
CA VAL A 493 -4.63 11.90 8.50
C VAL A 493 -4.12 13.18 9.16
N LEU A 494 -3.46 13.04 10.30
CA LEU A 494 -2.82 14.14 11.02
C LEU A 494 -1.32 14.16 10.69
N LEU A 495 -0.85 15.25 10.07
CA LEU A 495 0.58 15.52 9.90
C LEU A 495 1.08 16.43 11.02
N VAL A 496 1.99 15.95 11.85
CA VAL A 496 2.69 16.71 12.89
C VAL A 496 4.10 17.00 12.43
N LEU A 497 4.47 18.28 12.38
CA LEU A 497 5.82 18.74 12.10
C LEU A 497 6.42 19.29 13.40
N THR A 498 7.49 18.67 13.92
CA THR A 498 8.10 19.04 15.22
C THR A 498 9.63 19.01 15.16
N ASP A 499 10.30 19.87 15.93
CA ASP A 499 11.77 19.96 15.97
C ASP A 499 12.42 19.16 17.11
N GLY A 500 11.62 18.51 17.96
CA GLY A 500 12.13 17.81 19.13
C GLY A 500 11.20 16.74 19.67
N VAL A 501 11.58 16.25 20.83
CA VAL A 501 10.81 15.26 21.57
C VAL A 501 9.61 15.94 22.25
N VAL A 502 8.46 15.29 22.23
CA VAL A 502 7.25 15.79 22.91
C VAL A 502 7.44 15.82 24.42
N SER A 503 7.02 16.91 25.05
CA SER A 503 7.14 17.11 26.50
C SER A 503 6.06 16.34 27.27
N ASP A 504 4.90 16.11 26.66
CA ASP A 504 3.74 15.42 27.20
C ASP A 504 3.65 13.96 26.71
N MET A 505 4.78 13.23 26.70
CA MET A 505 4.88 11.86 26.17
C MET A 505 3.83 10.90 26.77
N ALA A 506 3.52 11.00 28.04
CA ALA A 506 2.55 10.14 28.71
C ALA A 506 1.11 10.39 28.22
N GLU A 507 0.75 11.65 28.05
CA GLU A 507 -0.54 12.11 27.53
C GLU A 507 -0.64 11.79 26.04
N THR A 508 0.44 12.01 25.27
CA THR A 508 0.56 11.69 23.84
C THR A 508 0.35 10.22 23.60
N ARG A 509 1.03 9.32 24.32
CA ARG A 509 0.80 7.86 24.24
C ARG A 509 -0.63 7.49 24.58
N THR A 510 -1.25 8.15 25.57
CA THR A 510 -2.65 7.91 25.92
C THR A 510 -3.59 8.35 24.81
N ALA A 511 -3.33 9.51 24.18
CA ALA A 511 -4.09 10.03 23.07
C ALA A 511 -3.99 9.11 21.84
N ILE A 512 -2.79 8.64 21.48
CA ILE A 512 -2.55 7.70 20.38
C ILE A 512 -3.28 6.37 20.62
N VAL A 513 -3.18 5.78 21.82
CA VAL A 513 -3.86 4.52 22.16
C VAL A 513 -5.39 4.66 22.07
N ARG A 514 -5.94 5.84 22.39
CA ARG A 514 -7.36 6.13 22.17
C ARG A 514 -7.69 6.25 20.70
N ALA A 515 -6.89 7.02 19.97
CA ALA A 515 -7.05 7.30 18.55
C ALA A 515 -6.88 6.04 17.68
N SER A 516 -6.12 5.03 18.14
CA SER A 516 -5.91 3.78 17.41
C SER A 516 -7.20 2.97 17.14
N ARG A 517 -8.31 3.32 17.80
CA ARG A 517 -9.64 2.75 17.58
C ARG A 517 -10.50 3.54 16.58
N LEU A 518 -9.99 4.65 16.06
CA LEU A 518 -10.71 5.58 15.20
C LEU A 518 -10.20 5.51 13.75
N PRO A 519 -10.97 5.98 12.76
CA PRO A 519 -10.54 6.07 11.37
C PRO A 519 -9.52 7.20 11.19
N MET A 520 -8.31 7.00 11.73
CA MET A 520 -7.25 7.99 11.61
C MET A 520 -5.84 7.39 11.64
N SER A 521 -4.91 8.12 11.03
CA SER A 521 -3.46 7.92 11.08
C SER A 521 -2.75 9.19 11.52
N ILE A 522 -1.57 9.04 12.09
CA ILE A 522 -0.73 10.13 12.57
C ILE A 522 0.64 10.01 11.92
N ILE A 523 1.04 11.02 11.17
CA ILE A 523 2.36 11.14 10.57
C ILE A 523 3.14 12.17 11.37
N ILE A 524 4.31 11.80 11.87
CA ILE A 524 5.19 12.71 12.60
C ILE A 524 6.48 12.89 11.81
N VAL A 525 6.78 14.13 11.40
CA VAL A 525 8.02 14.47 10.71
C VAL A 525 8.92 15.26 11.64
N GLY A 526 10.05 14.67 12.02
CA GLY A 526 11.07 15.31 12.85
C GLY A 526 11.92 16.28 12.04
N VAL A 527 11.81 17.58 12.31
CA VAL A 527 12.53 18.67 11.63
C VAL A 527 13.80 19.02 12.43
N GLY A 528 14.91 19.25 11.72
CA GLY A 528 16.17 19.61 12.39
C GLY A 528 17.02 18.42 12.80
N ASN A 529 17.88 18.62 13.83
CA ASN A 529 18.92 17.65 14.19
C ASN A 529 18.78 17.13 15.63
N ALA A 530 17.61 17.25 16.25
CA ALA A 530 17.38 16.73 17.60
C ALA A 530 17.54 15.22 17.68
N ASP A 531 17.71 14.70 18.89
CA ASP A 531 17.61 13.26 19.14
C ASP A 531 16.12 12.86 19.18
N PHE A 532 15.70 12.07 18.23
CA PHE A 532 14.33 11.58 18.09
C PHE A 532 14.14 10.14 18.59
N SER A 533 15.06 9.62 19.41
CA SER A 533 14.99 8.23 19.91
C SER A 533 13.66 7.95 20.62
N ASP A 534 13.18 8.87 21.45
CA ASP A 534 11.90 8.74 22.15
C ASP A 534 10.69 8.85 21.21
N MET A 535 10.83 9.57 20.08
CA MET A 535 9.76 9.69 19.08
C MET A 535 9.57 8.40 18.27
N ARG A 536 10.65 7.64 18.05
CA ARG A 536 10.59 6.31 17.43
C ARG A 536 9.80 5.30 18.28
N LEU A 537 9.70 5.53 19.60
CA LEU A 537 8.87 4.69 20.48
C LEU A 537 7.34 4.91 20.26
N LEU A 538 6.96 5.97 19.56
CA LEU A 538 5.55 6.22 19.19
C LEU A 538 5.17 5.47 17.92
N ASP A 539 6.16 5.16 17.06
CA ASP A 539 6.05 4.29 15.91
C ASP A 539 5.85 2.83 16.38
N GLY A 540 4.88 2.15 15.84
CA GLY A 540 4.48 0.83 16.30
C GLY A 540 5.33 -0.34 15.76
N ASP A 541 6.41 -0.06 15.02
CA ASP A 541 7.24 -1.05 14.32
C ASP A 541 7.83 -2.14 15.23
N ASP A 542 8.26 -1.77 16.45
CA ASP A 542 8.85 -2.69 17.43
C ASP A 542 7.80 -3.41 18.30
N GLY A 543 6.51 -3.19 18.04
CA GLY A 543 5.39 -3.79 18.74
C GLY A 543 4.32 -2.79 19.19
N PRO A 544 3.17 -3.25 19.71
CA PRO A 544 2.03 -2.38 19.98
C PRO A 544 2.35 -1.32 21.03
N LEU A 545 2.19 -0.04 20.67
CA LEU A 545 2.35 1.09 21.58
C LEU A 545 1.45 0.91 22.81
N ARG A 546 1.97 1.18 24.00
CA ARG A 546 1.20 1.08 25.27
C ARG A 546 1.12 2.44 25.95
N CYS A 547 -0.08 2.80 26.43
CA CYS A 547 -0.22 3.98 27.30
C CYS A 547 0.44 3.72 28.68
N PRO A 548 0.64 4.72 29.52
CA PRO A 548 1.23 4.56 30.86
C PRO A 548 0.48 3.59 31.77
N ARG A 549 -0.79 3.32 31.50
CA ARG A 549 -1.63 2.33 32.23
C ARG A 549 -1.45 0.90 31.69
N GLY A 550 -0.57 0.67 30.73
CA GLY A 550 -0.30 -0.64 30.13
C GLY A 550 -1.27 -1.07 29.04
N VAL A 551 -2.31 -0.28 28.73
CA VAL A 551 -3.28 -0.60 27.67
C VAL A 551 -2.59 -0.48 26.32
N PRO A 552 -2.63 -1.53 25.45
CA PRO A 552 -2.04 -1.45 24.11
C PRO A 552 -2.93 -0.66 23.14
N ALA A 553 -2.30 -0.10 22.12
CA ALA A 553 -3.00 0.39 20.94
C ALA A 553 -3.76 -0.75 20.25
N ALA A 554 -4.92 -0.45 19.67
CA ALA A 554 -5.72 -1.45 18.96
C ALA A 554 -5.11 -1.82 17.61
N ARG A 555 -4.41 -0.90 16.99
CA ARG A 555 -3.63 -1.05 15.75
C ARG A 555 -2.53 0.00 15.74
N ASP A 556 -1.54 -0.19 14.91
CA ASP A 556 -0.56 0.85 14.62
C ASP A 556 -1.19 1.95 13.75
N ILE A 557 -0.98 3.22 14.15
CA ILE A 557 -1.52 4.40 13.45
C ILE A 557 -0.48 5.52 13.30
N VAL A 558 0.75 5.29 13.75
CA VAL A 558 1.78 6.32 13.79
C VAL A 558 2.92 5.95 12.84
N GLN A 559 3.31 6.88 12.00
CA GLN A 559 4.53 6.82 11.19
C GLN A 559 5.45 7.96 11.60
N PHE A 560 6.65 7.68 12.09
CA PHE A 560 7.65 8.67 12.43
C PHE A 560 8.79 8.69 11.43
N VAL A 561 9.10 9.87 10.87
CA VAL A 561 10.18 10.04 9.89
C VAL A 561 11.03 11.28 10.21
N PRO A 562 12.35 11.14 10.43
CA PRO A 562 13.24 12.28 10.58
C PRO A 562 13.55 12.90 9.21
N PHE A 563 13.19 14.19 9.02
CA PHE A 563 13.40 14.93 7.77
C PHE A 563 14.87 14.94 7.33
N ARG A 564 15.82 14.93 8.28
CA ARG A 564 17.27 14.95 8.01
C ARG A 564 17.74 13.78 7.13
N ASP A 565 17.03 12.66 7.14
CA ASP A 565 17.37 11.48 6.34
C ASP A 565 17.03 11.69 4.85
N PHE A 566 16.24 12.74 4.54
CA PHE A 566 15.76 13.09 3.20
C PHE A 566 16.25 14.45 2.70
N LYS A 567 17.11 15.16 3.44
CA LYS A 567 17.53 16.55 3.10
C LYS A 567 18.20 16.66 1.73
N ASP A 568 18.86 15.60 1.28
CA ASP A 568 19.59 15.52 0.00
C ASP A 568 18.83 14.65 -1.04
N ALA A 569 17.63 14.16 -0.69
CA ALA A 569 16.77 13.37 -1.56
C ALA A 569 15.74 14.22 -2.29
N ALA A 570 15.13 13.66 -3.34
CA ALA A 570 14.01 14.31 -3.99
C ALA A 570 12.82 14.48 -3.01
N PRO A 571 12.04 15.57 -3.09
CA PRO A 571 10.86 15.77 -2.22
C PRO A 571 9.86 14.61 -2.24
N SER A 572 9.77 13.88 -3.35
CA SER A 572 8.96 12.67 -3.50
C SER A 572 9.41 11.52 -2.61
N ALA A 573 10.70 11.41 -2.28
CA ALA A 573 11.21 10.35 -1.41
C ALA A 573 10.71 10.50 0.03
N LEU A 574 10.64 11.73 0.56
CA LEU A 574 10.02 11.98 1.87
C LEU A 574 8.55 11.58 1.85
N ALA A 575 7.79 12.06 0.86
CA ALA A 575 6.36 11.76 0.76
C ALA A 575 6.12 10.24 0.68
N LYS A 576 6.89 9.53 -0.14
CA LYS A 576 6.82 8.08 -0.28
C LYS A 576 7.01 7.37 1.07
N CYS A 577 8.01 7.76 1.84
CA CYS A 577 8.28 7.17 3.15
C CYS A 577 7.15 7.45 4.16
N VAL A 578 6.74 8.72 4.30
CA VAL A 578 5.76 9.11 5.32
C VAL A 578 4.32 8.65 5.03
N LEU A 579 3.99 8.40 3.77
CA LEU A 579 2.65 7.98 3.35
C LEU A 579 2.53 6.47 3.11
N ALA A 580 3.63 5.72 3.14
CA ALA A 580 3.68 4.29 2.78
C ALA A 580 2.67 3.42 3.56
N GLU A 581 2.44 3.73 4.83
CA GLU A 581 1.58 2.95 5.70
C GLU A 581 0.10 3.32 5.64
N VAL A 582 -0.23 4.53 5.20
CA VAL A 582 -1.61 5.04 5.22
C VAL A 582 -2.58 4.10 4.48
N PRO A 583 -2.28 3.58 3.26
CA PRO A 583 -3.17 2.64 2.58
C PRO A 583 -3.48 1.39 3.41
N ARG A 584 -2.46 0.78 4.02
CA ARG A 584 -2.61 -0.38 4.90
C ARG A 584 -3.47 -0.04 6.12
N GLN A 585 -3.18 1.06 6.80
CA GLN A 585 -3.89 1.50 8.00
C GLN A 585 -5.36 1.82 7.74
N VAL A 586 -5.72 2.34 6.56
CA VAL A 586 -7.12 2.55 6.13
C VAL A 586 -7.85 1.21 6.00
N VAL A 587 -7.26 0.27 5.26
CA VAL A 587 -7.85 -1.05 5.02
C VAL A 587 -8.02 -1.82 6.35
N GLU A 588 -6.98 -1.86 7.18
CA GLU A 588 -7.00 -2.53 8.49
C GLU A 588 -8.10 -1.98 9.40
N TYR A 589 -8.26 -0.65 9.43
CA TYR A 589 -9.30 -0.04 10.24
C TYR A 589 -10.68 -0.51 9.80
N TYR A 590 -11.06 -0.28 8.54
CA TYR A 590 -12.41 -0.60 8.08
C TYR A 590 -12.69 -2.10 8.08
N ALA A 591 -11.71 -2.93 7.71
CA ALA A 591 -11.83 -4.39 7.79
C ALA A 591 -12.06 -4.86 9.24
N SER A 592 -11.33 -4.31 10.23
CA SER A 592 -11.50 -4.65 11.65
C SER A 592 -12.87 -4.27 12.19
N GLN A 593 -13.52 -3.26 11.62
CA GLN A 593 -14.87 -2.84 11.98
C GLN A 593 -15.97 -3.57 11.16
N GLY A 594 -15.59 -4.43 10.20
CA GLY A 594 -16.54 -5.07 9.28
C GLY A 594 -17.24 -4.09 8.34
N ILE A 595 -16.64 -2.93 8.06
CA ILE A 595 -17.19 -1.88 7.21
C ILE A 595 -16.64 -2.07 5.79
N SER A 596 -17.53 -2.38 4.84
CA SER A 596 -17.19 -2.49 3.42
C SER A 596 -17.14 -1.10 2.75
N PRO A 597 -16.38 -0.97 1.63
CA PRO A 597 -16.41 0.22 0.80
C PRO A 597 -17.84 0.58 0.35
N GLY A 598 -18.12 1.86 0.14
CA GLY A 598 -19.35 2.31 -0.50
C GLY A 598 -19.49 1.69 -1.90
N ALA A 599 -20.72 1.56 -2.38
CA ALA A 599 -20.94 1.12 -3.75
C ALA A 599 -20.26 2.11 -4.72
N PRO A 600 -19.48 1.64 -5.71
CA PRO A 600 -18.91 2.52 -6.73
C PRO A 600 -20.03 3.39 -7.31
N ARG A 601 -19.81 4.69 -7.41
CA ARG A 601 -20.82 5.58 -7.99
C ARG A 601 -21.08 5.11 -9.42
N PRO A 602 -22.35 4.77 -9.80
CA PRO A 602 -22.64 4.20 -11.10
C PRO A 602 -22.17 5.15 -12.19
N CYS A 603 -21.17 4.72 -12.97
CA CYS A 603 -20.75 5.41 -14.16
C CYS A 603 -21.83 5.24 -15.23
N THR A 604 -22.87 6.06 -15.23
CA THR A 604 -23.74 6.20 -16.40
C THR A 604 -22.93 6.88 -17.50
N LEU A 605 -22.24 6.06 -18.29
CA LEU A 605 -21.93 6.44 -19.66
C LEU A 605 -23.29 6.69 -20.31
N ALA A 606 -23.56 7.94 -20.67
CA ALA A 606 -24.79 8.27 -21.39
C ALA A 606 -24.82 7.42 -22.67
N THR A 607 -25.56 6.33 -22.62
CA THR A 607 -25.96 5.62 -23.84
C THR A 607 -26.82 6.60 -24.62
N THR A 608 -26.28 7.13 -25.70
CA THR A 608 -27.07 7.88 -26.70
C THR A 608 -28.21 6.99 -27.16
N PRO A 609 -29.47 7.44 -27.13
CA PRO A 609 -30.54 6.67 -27.71
C PRO A 609 -30.25 6.49 -29.19
N SER A 610 -30.29 5.23 -29.64
CA SER A 610 -30.23 4.89 -31.06
C SER A 610 -31.29 5.71 -31.81
N PRO A 611 -30.98 6.32 -32.96
CA PRO A 611 -32.01 6.90 -33.80
C PRO A 611 -32.94 5.78 -34.25
N SER A 612 -34.19 5.91 -33.91
CA SER A 612 -35.26 5.06 -34.41
C SER A 612 -35.32 5.12 -35.94
N PRO A 613 -35.70 4.03 -36.63
CA PRO A 613 -35.59 3.86 -38.07
C PRO A 613 -36.43 4.82 -38.88
#